data_0bb622e05f9c12b40d9b1dbfa5bff4a5
#
_entry.id   0bb622e05f9c12b40d9b1dbfa5bff4a5
#
_cell.length_a   1.000
_cell.length_b   1.000
_cell.length_c   1.000
_cell.angle_alpha   90.00
_cell.angle_beta   90.00
_cell.angle_gamma   90.00
#
_symmetry.space_group_name_H-M   'P 1'
#
loop_
_entity.id
_entity.type
_entity.pdbx_description
1 polymer ?
#
loop_
_entity_poly.entity_id
_entity_poly.type
_entity_poly.pdbx_seq_one_letter_code
_entity_poly.pdbx_strand_id
1 'polypeptide(L)'
;MLNKLVFLSALSVVALSGAAQAATFNPGTYTAVSKGNGGEVPVTVTFTKNAIESVKIGANKETPGIGSIAIEKLPKAIVDSQSLALNGVSGASITSHAILAAVAACVKQAGGNVDELSKAKAQKAVVKNETLNADIAVVGAGAAGQTATIRASQLGKKVILIEKMPFTGGAAAVNGGTVVIQGSKIQKEAGVKDDSPAIMTEDYIKNGHNLNDRRMLELYVNNVGPMVDWATTEGGMQLNTKAGFTNEAEHSKPRVMRWVDGAQGATRNFKASVEKSGAKVLLATPAKELIVDNGRVVGVKAEGDNGIHYTIKAPVVILTTGGFGANKSMLAGSLKNSLYYGVKSSNGEGHQMAMKIGAKTQMMDLGKIYPNGMEVAPGIAKSTIWSNKAAFEDHSGIMVNKAGKRVISELDTNHNIKNEEVKQGGKLFILMDQPSYDAFLTKLSITGISKGDMDKWLAQDGKGYPIVVKADSIPAVAKKAGVNGAELLKTVARYNGFVKAGKDADFNRPAKFMKEAIADKGPYYIVEQQPRFATTMGGVVTDMNLNVLDENN
;
A
#
# COMPACT_ATOMS: atom_id res chain seq x y z
N MET A 1 -2.51 -50.49 -65.55
CA MET A 1 -2.43 -49.07 -65.99
C MET A 1 -3.66 -48.38 -65.47
N LEU A 2 -3.56 -47.73 -64.35
CA LEU A 2 -4.66 -46.95 -63.77
C LEU A 2 -4.17 -45.54 -63.48
N ASN A 3 -4.67 -44.57 -64.21
CA ASN A 3 -4.45 -43.15 -63.99
C ASN A 3 -5.21 -42.70 -62.74
N LYS A 4 -4.49 -42.10 -61.77
CA LYS A 4 -5.08 -41.37 -60.65
C LYS A 4 -5.27 -39.90 -61.08
N LEU A 5 -6.54 -39.50 -61.19
CA LEU A 5 -6.92 -38.09 -61.21
C LEU A 5 -6.84 -37.55 -59.79
N VAL A 6 -6.03 -36.48 -59.64
CA VAL A 6 -6.01 -35.66 -58.43
C VAL A 6 -6.91 -34.46 -58.66
N PHE A 7 -8.02 -34.38 -57.91
CA PHE A 7 -8.84 -33.17 -57.85
C PHE A 7 -8.22 -32.19 -56.85
N LEU A 8 -7.67 -31.07 -57.30
CA LEU A 8 -7.36 -29.90 -56.50
C LEU A 8 -8.64 -29.08 -56.29
N SER A 9 -9.22 -29.14 -55.10
CA SER A 9 -10.25 -28.19 -54.67
C SER A 9 -9.57 -26.95 -54.16
N ALA A 10 -9.62 -25.87 -54.89
CA ALA A 10 -9.21 -24.55 -54.40
C ALA A 10 -10.24 -24.03 -53.41
N LEU A 11 -9.90 -24.05 -52.13
CA LEU A 11 -10.65 -23.33 -51.09
C LEU A 11 -10.30 -21.86 -51.20
N SER A 12 -11.19 -21.05 -51.77
CA SER A 12 -11.12 -19.60 -51.72
C SER A 12 -11.44 -19.12 -50.31
N VAL A 13 -10.40 -18.77 -49.55
CA VAL A 13 -10.54 -18.04 -48.30
C VAL A 13 -10.92 -16.61 -48.66
N VAL A 14 -12.20 -16.30 -48.53
CA VAL A 14 -12.65 -14.90 -48.50
C VAL A 14 -12.22 -14.30 -47.18
N ALA A 15 -11.10 -13.60 -47.17
CA ALA A 15 -10.70 -12.75 -46.10
C ALA A 15 -11.63 -11.52 -46.10
N LEU A 16 -12.66 -11.52 -45.23
CA LEU A 16 -13.35 -10.29 -44.88
C LEU A 16 -12.39 -9.46 -44.01
N SER A 17 -11.52 -8.71 -44.68
CA SER A 17 -10.78 -7.62 -44.08
C SER A 17 -11.74 -6.44 -43.90
N GLY A 18 -12.37 -6.34 -42.74
CA GLY A 18 -12.91 -5.07 -42.27
C GLY A 18 -11.70 -4.12 -42.14
N ALA A 19 -11.49 -3.29 -43.13
CA ALA A 19 -10.45 -2.27 -43.10
C ALA A 19 -10.76 -1.30 -41.95
N ALA A 20 -10.12 -1.53 -40.82
CA ALA A 20 -9.98 -0.47 -39.83
C ALA A 20 -9.18 0.64 -40.52
N GLN A 21 -9.74 1.83 -40.60
CA GLN A 21 -9.06 3.02 -41.15
C GLN A 21 -7.75 3.19 -40.38
N ALA A 22 -6.63 3.00 -41.03
CA ALA A 22 -5.32 3.13 -40.42
C ALA A 22 -5.15 4.59 -39.96
N ALA A 23 -4.80 4.77 -38.67
CA ALA A 23 -4.50 6.11 -38.18
C ALA A 23 -3.41 6.72 -39.03
N THR A 24 -3.61 7.96 -39.47
CA THR A 24 -2.62 8.67 -40.28
C THR A 24 -1.89 9.68 -39.41
N PHE A 25 -0.58 9.70 -39.52
CA PHE A 25 0.30 10.60 -38.79
C PHE A 25 1.21 11.38 -39.76
N ASN A 26 1.66 12.53 -39.31
CA ASN A 26 2.84 13.18 -39.91
C ASN A 26 4.08 12.40 -39.43
N PRO A 27 4.85 11.76 -40.33
CA PRO A 27 6.04 11.01 -39.93
C PRO A 27 7.04 11.89 -39.19
N GLY A 28 7.65 11.37 -38.14
CA GLY A 28 8.62 12.11 -37.34
C GLY A 28 8.67 11.62 -35.88
N THR A 29 9.51 12.28 -35.11
CA THR A 29 9.69 12.00 -33.69
C THR A 29 9.19 13.18 -32.87
N TYR A 30 8.31 12.90 -31.91
CA TYR A 30 7.64 13.88 -31.06
C TYR A 30 7.87 13.56 -29.60
N THR A 31 7.97 14.59 -28.76
CA THR A 31 8.21 14.43 -27.34
C THR A 31 7.16 15.20 -26.54
N ALA A 32 6.68 14.56 -25.49
CA ALA A 32 5.78 15.18 -24.51
C ALA A 32 6.15 14.72 -23.10
N VAL A 33 5.70 15.47 -22.10
CA VAL A 33 5.95 15.20 -20.69
C VAL A 33 4.60 15.14 -19.95
N SER A 34 4.46 14.17 -19.07
CA SER A 34 3.31 14.10 -18.16
C SER A 34 3.76 13.80 -16.74
N LYS A 35 2.92 14.15 -15.75
CA LYS A 35 3.25 13.99 -14.33
C LYS A 35 2.88 12.58 -13.85
N GLY A 36 3.88 11.77 -13.53
CA GLY A 36 3.75 10.48 -12.87
C GLY A 36 3.77 10.56 -11.36
N ASN A 37 3.97 9.42 -10.72
CA ASN A 37 4.03 9.34 -9.24
C ASN A 37 5.35 9.90 -8.68
N GLY A 38 6.47 9.64 -9.35
CA GLY A 38 7.81 10.12 -8.96
C GLY A 38 8.18 11.50 -9.54
N GLY A 39 7.30 12.12 -10.32
CA GLY A 39 7.54 13.40 -10.97
C GLY A 39 7.26 13.38 -12.47
N GLU A 40 8.03 14.11 -13.25
CA GLU A 40 7.87 14.17 -14.69
C GLU A 40 8.30 12.86 -15.38
N VAL A 41 7.50 12.43 -16.35
CA VAL A 41 7.75 11.26 -17.20
C VAL A 41 7.83 11.76 -18.65
N PRO A 42 9.03 12.02 -19.17
CA PRO A 42 9.23 12.39 -20.57
C PRO A 42 9.03 11.17 -21.47
N VAL A 43 8.27 11.34 -22.55
CA VAL A 43 7.99 10.28 -23.51
C VAL A 43 8.31 10.79 -24.91
N THR A 44 9.07 10.02 -25.67
CA THR A 44 9.40 10.28 -27.08
C THR A 44 8.77 9.20 -27.94
N VAL A 45 7.99 9.59 -28.93
CA VAL A 45 7.29 8.68 -29.84
C VAL A 45 7.72 8.95 -31.27
N THR A 46 8.10 7.91 -32.01
CA THR A 46 8.36 7.99 -33.45
C THR A 46 7.16 7.41 -34.19
N PHE A 47 6.70 8.15 -35.19
CA PHE A 47 5.61 7.77 -36.08
C PHE A 47 6.08 7.60 -37.51
N THR A 48 5.60 6.54 -38.16
CA THR A 48 5.51 6.47 -39.61
C THR A 48 4.18 7.10 -40.07
N LYS A 49 3.92 7.16 -41.39
CA LYS A 49 2.64 7.67 -41.88
C LYS A 49 1.43 6.92 -41.32
N ASN A 50 1.56 5.65 -41.00
CA ASN A 50 0.43 4.76 -40.67
C ASN A 50 0.59 4.01 -39.35
N ALA A 51 1.66 4.25 -38.59
CA ALA A 51 1.92 3.46 -37.35
C ALA A 51 2.73 4.25 -36.30
N ILE A 52 2.54 3.87 -35.05
CA ILE A 52 3.46 4.17 -33.94
C ILE A 52 4.63 3.20 -34.06
N GLU A 53 5.79 3.70 -34.45
CA GLU A 53 6.99 2.88 -34.71
C GLU A 53 7.74 2.58 -33.41
N SER A 54 7.87 3.56 -32.51
CA SER A 54 8.52 3.37 -31.23
C SER A 54 8.00 4.33 -30.17
N VAL A 55 8.05 3.87 -28.92
CA VAL A 55 7.80 4.68 -27.72
C VAL A 55 9.00 4.52 -26.79
N LYS A 56 9.62 5.61 -26.38
CA LYS A 56 10.77 5.64 -25.47
C LYS A 56 10.47 6.54 -24.28
N ILE A 57 10.76 6.05 -23.08
CA ILE A 57 10.62 6.81 -21.84
C ILE A 57 11.97 7.41 -21.49
N GLY A 58 12.01 8.70 -21.24
CA GLY A 58 13.22 9.42 -20.82
C GLY A 58 13.55 9.23 -19.34
N ALA A 59 14.58 9.95 -18.89
CA ALA A 59 14.99 9.94 -17.47
C ALA A 59 13.82 10.38 -16.58
N ASN A 60 13.56 9.62 -15.53
CA ASN A 60 12.43 9.83 -14.63
C ASN A 60 12.79 9.36 -13.20
N LYS A 61 11.94 9.71 -12.23
CA LYS A 61 12.08 9.33 -10.81
C LYS A 61 10.95 8.42 -10.34
N GLU A 62 10.42 7.61 -11.24
CA GLU A 62 9.35 6.67 -10.89
C GLU A 62 9.83 5.59 -9.92
N THR A 63 8.91 5.10 -9.10
CA THR A 63 9.23 4.14 -8.03
C THR A 63 9.81 2.85 -8.61
N PRO A 64 11.06 2.48 -8.25
CA PRO A 64 11.64 1.22 -8.66
C PRO A 64 10.78 0.02 -8.25
N GLY A 65 10.61 -0.95 -9.15
CA GLY A 65 9.79 -2.15 -8.90
C GLY A 65 8.28 -1.93 -8.93
N ILE A 66 7.81 -0.69 -9.13
CA ILE A 66 6.39 -0.35 -9.30
C ILE A 66 6.21 0.47 -10.58
N GLY A 67 6.53 1.75 -10.56
CA GLY A 67 6.43 2.62 -11.74
C GLY A 67 7.34 2.18 -12.88
N SER A 68 8.53 1.66 -12.56
CA SER A 68 9.46 1.11 -13.54
C SER A 68 8.87 -0.03 -14.39
N ILE A 69 7.91 -0.80 -13.87
CA ILE A 69 7.24 -1.86 -14.64
C ILE A 69 6.31 -1.27 -15.70
N ALA A 70 5.62 -0.16 -15.40
CA ALA A 70 4.84 0.54 -16.42
C ALA A 70 5.74 1.13 -17.52
N ILE A 71 6.91 1.65 -17.13
CA ILE A 71 7.94 2.16 -18.05
C ILE A 71 8.46 1.07 -18.99
N GLU A 72 8.63 -0.14 -18.50
CA GLU A 72 9.10 -1.28 -19.28
C GLU A 72 8.02 -1.88 -20.20
N LYS A 73 6.80 -2.08 -19.67
CA LYS A 73 5.74 -2.81 -20.38
C LYS A 73 4.91 -1.96 -21.34
N LEU A 74 4.52 -0.75 -20.95
CA LEU A 74 3.58 0.05 -21.76
C LEU A 74 4.13 0.49 -23.10
N PRO A 75 5.38 0.93 -23.27
CA PRO A 75 5.92 1.29 -24.57
C PRO A 75 5.76 0.18 -25.61
N LYS A 76 6.14 -1.04 -25.24
CA LYS A 76 5.98 -2.20 -26.12
C LYS A 76 4.52 -2.50 -26.42
N ALA A 77 3.65 -2.49 -25.40
CA ALA A 77 2.23 -2.76 -25.56
C ALA A 77 1.53 -1.75 -26.49
N ILE A 78 1.88 -0.47 -26.42
CA ILE A 78 1.36 0.58 -27.31
C ILE A 78 1.78 0.33 -28.75
N VAL A 79 3.05 0.00 -29.00
CA VAL A 79 3.57 -0.30 -30.33
C VAL A 79 2.93 -1.57 -30.89
N ASP A 80 2.87 -2.65 -30.11
CA ASP A 80 2.31 -3.93 -30.55
C ASP A 80 0.80 -3.84 -30.88
N SER A 81 0.05 -3.08 -30.07
CA SER A 81 -1.40 -2.94 -30.23
C SER A 81 -1.84 -1.81 -31.15
N GLN A 82 -0.94 -0.85 -31.45
CA GLN A 82 -1.28 0.39 -32.16
C GLN A 82 -2.47 1.11 -31.51
N SER A 83 -2.55 1.13 -30.17
CA SER A 83 -3.71 1.60 -29.41
C SER A 83 -3.30 2.28 -28.11
N LEU A 84 -4.11 3.23 -27.64
CA LEU A 84 -4.05 3.83 -26.31
C LEU A 84 -5.12 3.26 -25.37
N ALA A 85 -6.00 2.39 -25.86
CA ALA A 85 -7.02 1.70 -25.05
C ALA A 85 -6.40 0.53 -24.25
N LEU A 86 -5.30 0.80 -23.57
CA LEU A 86 -4.59 -0.18 -22.76
C LEU A 86 -4.95 -0.04 -21.28
N ASN A 87 -5.10 -1.17 -20.63
CA ASN A 87 -5.18 -1.19 -19.18
C ASN A 87 -3.84 -0.75 -18.59
N GLY A 88 -3.88 0.17 -17.65
CA GLY A 88 -2.70 0.54 -16.88
C GLY A 88 -2.14 -0.67 -16.13
N VAL A 89 -0.85 -0.64 -15.86
CA VAL A 89 -0.18 -1.66 -15.03
C VAL A 89 -0.72 -1.58 -13.61
N SER A 90 -1.27 -2.67 -13.10
CA SER A 90 -1.78 -2.76 -11.74
C SER A 90 -0.74 -2.31 -10.71
N GLY A 91 -1.13 -1.45 -9.77
CA GLY A 91 -0.23 -0.84 -8.79
C GLY A 91 0.61 0.33 -9.29
N ALA A 92 0.76 0.52 -10.60
CA ALA A 92 1.46 1.64 -11.22
C ALA A 92 0.52 2.56 -12.03
N SER A 93 -0.72 2.72 -11.58
CA SER A 93 -1.77 3.42 -12.33
C SER A 93 -1.41 4.86 -12.66
N ILE A 94 -0.78 5.61 -11.73
CA ILE A 94 -0.40 7.01 -11.95
C ILE A 94 0.67 7.09 -13.04
N THR A 95 1.71 6.26 -12.96
CA THR A 95 2.76 6.18 -13.99
C THR A 95 2.20 5.74 -15.33
N SER A 96 1.29 4.76 -15.33
CA SER A 96 0.62 4.28 -16.55
C SER A 96 -0.19 5.38 -17.22
N HIS A 97 -1.00 6.12 -16.46
CA HIS A 97 -1.75 7.26 -16.99
C HIS A 97 -0.83 8.36 -17.51
N ALA A 98 0.29 8.63 -16.83
CA ALA A 98 1.27 9.62 -17.30
C ALA A 98 1.86 9.22 -18.65
N ILE A 99 2.26 7.96 -18.82
CA ILE A 99 2.79 7.44 -20.11
C ILE A 99 1.73 7.56 -21.20
N LEU A 100 0.52 7.06 -20.98
CA LEU A 100 -0.55 7.12 -21.98
C LEU A 100 -0.94 8.56 -22.34
N ALA A 101 -1.00 9.47 -21.36
CA ALA A 101 -1.27 10.89 -21.60
C ALA A 101 -0.17 11.57 -22.40
N ALA A 102 1.11 11.27 -22.13
CA ALA A 102 2.23 11.81 -22.88
C ALA A 102 2.24 11.26 -24.33
N VAL A 103 1.98 9.96 -24.53
CA VAL A 103 1.84 9.38 -25.87
C VAL A 103 0.66 10.02 -26.62
N ALA A 104 -0.49 10.22 -25.96
CA ALA A 104 -1.64 10.91 -26.55
C ALA A 104 -1.29 12.35 -27.00
N ALA A 105 -0.47 13.06 -26.23
CA ALA A 105 0.03 14.37 -26.62
C ALA A 105 0.95 14.30 -27.86
N CYS A 106 1.83 13.30 -27.95
CA CYS A 106 2.66 13.07 -29.14
C CYS A 106 1.81 12.71 -30.35
N VAL A 107 0.75 11.90 -30.20
CA VAL A 107 -0.21 11.58 -31.25
C VAL A 107 -0.87 12.86 -31.80
N LYS A 108 -1.31 13.78 -30.92
CA LYS A 108 -1.86 15.08 -31.37
C LYS A 108 -0.84 15.93 -32.12
N GLN A 109 0.41 15.97 -31.66
CA GLN A 109 1.49 16.69 -32.33
C GLN A 109 1.76 16.11 -33.73
N ALA A 110 1.65 14.80 -33.88
CA ALA A 110 1.79 14.11 -35.18
C ALA A 110 0.53 14.20 -36.05
N GLY A 111 -0.50 14.95 -35.66
CA GLY A 111 -1.75 15.09 -36.41
C GLY A 111 -2.67 13.87 -36.37
N GLY A 112 -2.40 12.89 -35.48
CA GLY A 112 -3.21 11.69 -35.30
C GLY A 112 -4.45 11.92 -34.44
N ASN A 113 -5.43 11.01 -34.58
CA ASN A 113 -6.68 11.03 -33.82
C ASN A 113 -6.57 10.20 -32.55
N VAL A 114 -6.49 10.88 -31.40
CA VAL A 114 -6.39 10.23 -30.07
C VAL A 114 -7.66 9.43 -29.75
N ASP A 115 -8.84 9.92 -30.13
CA ASP A 115 -10.10 9.24 -29.81
C ASP A 115 -10.24 7.89 -30.53
N GLU A 116 -9.72 7.81 -31.75
CA GLU A 116 -9.66 6.53 -32.49
C GLU A 116 -8.70 5.54 -31.86
N LEU A 117 -7.52 5.99 -31.45
CA LEU A 117 -6.54 5.13 -30.77
C LEU A 117 -7.00 4.72 -29.36
N SER A 118 -7.87 5.50 -28.73
CA SER A 118 -8.46 5.23 -27.41
C SER A 118 -9.73 4.37 -27.49
N LYS A 119 -10.27 4.10 -28.68
CA LYS A 119 -11.37 3.16 -28.85
C LYS A 119 -10.85 1.73 -28.78
N ALA A 120 -11.23 1.02 -27.74
CA ALA A 120 -10.83 -0.36 -27.52
C ALA A 120 -11.24 -1.26 -28.71
N LYS A 121 -10.30 -1.68 -29.53
CA LYS A 121 -10.43 -2.96 -30.21
C LYS A 121 -10.04 -4.01 -29.18
N ALA A 122 -11.06 -4.51 -28.45
CA ALA A 122 -10.89 -5.71 -27.66
C ALA A 122 -10.51 -6.84 -28.61
N GLN A 123 -9.23 -7.09 -28.82
CA GLN A 123 -8.79 -8.41 -29.24
C GLN A 123 -9.26 -9.34 -28.13
N LYS A 124 -10.23 -10.20 -28.43
CA LYS A 124 -10.56 -11.33 -27.56
C LYS A 124 -9.25 -12.08 -27.36
N ALA A 125 -8.64 -11.96 -26.19
CA ALA A 125 -7.49 -12.77 -25.84
C ALA A 125 -7.88 -14.23 -26.07
N VAL A 126 -7.09 -14.96 -26.85
CA VAL A 126 -7.31 -16.40 -27.04
C VAL A 126 -7.03 -17.03 -25.68
N VAL A 127 -8.11 -17.47 -25.01
CA VAL A 127 -8.00 -18.13 -23.72
C VAL A 127 -7.27 -19.46 -23.91
N LYS A 128 -6.12 -19.58 -23.27
CA LYS A 128 -5.35 -20.83 -23.23
C LYS A 128 -5.46 -21.43 -21.83
N ASN A 129 -5.82 -22.69 -21.75
CA ASN A 129 -5.81 -23.44 -20.47
C ASN A 129 -4.47 -24.14 -20.28
N GLU A 130 -3.88 -24.00 -19.08
CA GLU A 130 -2.63 -24.66 -18.70
C GLU A 130 -2.78 -25.33 -17.34
N THR A 131 -2.40 -26.61 -17.26
CA THR A 131 -2.37 -27.37 -16.01
C THR A 131 -0.92 -27.48 -15.53
N LEU A 132 -0.69 -27.06 -14.29
CA LEU A 132 0.61 -27.13 -13.61
C LEU A 132 0.51 -28.04 -12.40
N ASN A 133 1.60 -28.72 -12.06
CA ASN A 133 1.69 -29.57 -10.86
C ASN A 133 2.82 -29.08 -9.97
N ALA A 134 2.60 -29.01 -8.66
CA ALA A 134 3.57 -28.67 -7.63
C ALA A 134 3.30 -29.48 -6.36
N ASP A 135 4.27 -29.51 -5.44
CA ASP A 135 4.05 -30.03 -4.08
C ASP A 135 3.30 -28.97 -3.25
N ILE A 136 3.61 -27.70 -3.50
CA ILE A 136 3.03 -26.57 -2.77
C ILE A 136 2.69 -25.44 -3.76
N ALA A 137 1.46 -24.92 -3.66
CA ALA A 137 1.06 -23.66 -4.28
C ALA A 137 1.02 -22.57 -3.21
N VAL A 138 1.77 -21.49 -3.40
CA VAL A 138 1.77 -20.32 -2.51
C VAL A 138 1.02 -19.19 -3.20
N VAL A 139 -0.02 -18.65 -2.56
CA VAL A 139 -0.87 -17.59 -3.11
C VAL A 139 -0.58 -16.26 -2.42
N GLY A 140 0.01 -15.32 -3.16
CA GLY A 140 0.45 -14.01 -2.70
C GLY A 140 1.97 -13.96 -2.52
N ALA A 141 2.64 -13.01 -3.19
CA ALA A 141 4.09 -12.82 -3.13
C ALA A 141 4.50 -11.61 -2.26
N GLY A 142 3.80 -11.40 -1.14
CA GLY A 142 4.24 -10.55 -0.04
C GLY A 142 5.40 -11.20 0.73
N ALA A 143 5.84 -10.61 1.84
CA ALA A 143 6.94 -11.16 2.66
C ALA A 143 6.66 -12.62 3.07
N ALA A 144 5.46 -12.92 3.57
CA ALA A 144 5.10 -14.26 4.02
C ALA A 144 5.17 -15.30 2.90
N GLY A 145 4.63 -14.98 1.70
CA GLY A 145 4.63 -15.92 0.58
C GLY A 145 6.02 -16.14 0.00
N GLN A 146 6.84 -15.11 -0.08
CA GLN A 146 8.23 -15.24 -0.50
C GLN A 146 9.03 -16.08 0.50
N THR A 147 8.87 -15.83 1.80
CA THR A 147 9.52 -16.61 2.87
C THR A 147 9.10 -18.09 2.81
N ALA A 148 7.79 -18.36 2.69
CA ALA A 148 7.28 -19.73 2.55
C ALA A 148 7.85 -20.42 1.29
N THR A 149 7.93 -19.71 0.17
CA THR A 149 8.50 -20.23 -1.09
C THR A 149 9.97 -20.59 -0.94
N ILE A 150 10.76 -19.68 -0.38
CA ILE A 150 12.21 -19.91 -0.15
C ILE A 150 12.40 -21.13 0.73
N ARG A 151 11.70 -21.18 1.87
CA ARG A 151 11.88 -22.29 2.82
C ARG A 151 11.40 -23.62 2.27
N ALA A 152 10.25 -23.66 1.61
CA ALA A 152 9.75 -24.89 0.98
C ALA A 152 10.69 -25.41 -0.11
N SER A 153 11.25 -24.53 -0.93
CA SER A 153 12.24 -24.91 -1.95
C SER A 153 13.53 -25.45 -1.34
N GLN A 154 14.04 -24.84 -0.24
CA GLN A 154 15.19 -25.36 0.51
C GLN A 154 14.94 -26.78 1.08
N LEU A 155 13.67 -27.10 1.38
CA LEU A 155 13.24 -28.42 1.81
C LEU A 155 13.00 -29.40 0.62
N GLY A 156 13.44 -29.04 -0.58
CA GLY A 156 13.34 -29.86 -1.78
C GLY A 156 11.95 -29.95 -2.39
N LYS A 157 11.02 -29.07 -2.01
CA LYS A 157 9.66 -29.07 -2.57
C LYS A 157 9.57 -28.30 -3.88
N LYS A 158 8.79 -28.81 -4.82
CA LYS A 158 8.43 -28.10 -6.04
C LYS A 158 7.35 -27.05 -5.71
N VAL A 159 7.70 -25.77 -5.82
CA VAL A 159 6.83 -24.66 -5.42
C VAL A 159 6.38 -23.84 -6.63
N ILE A 160 5.09 -23.46 -6.66
CA ILE A 160 4.56 -22.44 -7.55
C ILE A 160 4.08 -21.28 -6.69
N LEU A 161 4.69 -20.10 -6.89
CA LEU A 161 4.31 -18.83 -6.26
C LEU A 161 3.43 -18.03 -7.22
N ILE A 162 2.23 -17.64 -6.77
CA ILE A 162 1.21 -16.97 -7.57
C ILE A 162 1.02 -15.57 -7.00
N GLU A 163 1.12 -14.53 -7.85
CA GLU A 163 0.93 -13.14 -7.45
C GLU A 163 0.05 -12.40 -8.46
N LYS A 164 -0.99 -11.74 -7.97
CA LYS A 164 -1.90 -10.96 -8.82
C LYS A 164 -1.29 -9.67 -9.37
N MET A 165 -0.32 -9.11 -8.65
CA MET A 165 0.40 -7.93 -9.10
C MET A 165 1.51 -8.34 -10.09
N PRO A 166 1.93 -7.45 -10.99
CA PRO A 166 3.05 -7.73 -11.90
C PRO A 166 4.42 -7.68 -11.21
N PHE A 167 4.45 -7.59 -9.88
CA PHE A 167 5.65 -7.52 -9.04
C PHE A 167 5.40 -8.14 -7.67
N THR A 168 6.45 -8.54 -6.99
CA THR A 168 6.43 -9.08 -5.62
C THR A 168 6.60 -7.96 -4.58
N GLY A 169 6.33 -8.28 -3.29
CA GLY A 169 6.60 -7.42 -2.15
C GLY A 169 5.37 -7.10 -1.29
N GLY A 170 4.20 -6.91 -1.90
CA GLY A 170 2.96 -6.61 -1.17
C GLY A 170 3.11 -5.42 -0.20
N ALA A 171 2.50 -5.50 0.97
CA ALA A 171 2.59 -4.46 2.00
C ALA A 171 4.01 -4.31 2.59
N ALA A 172 4.84 -5.35 2.50
CA ALA A 172 6.22 -5.29 2.99
C ALA A 172 7.09 -4.31 2.20
N ALA A 173 6.77 -4.05 0.93
CA ALA A 173 7.50 -3.10 0.10
C ALA A 173 7.29 -1.61 0.50
N VAL A 174 6.25 -1.32 1.28
CA VAL A 174 5.86 0.06 1.65
C VAL A 174 5.76 0.26 3.17
N ASN A 175 6.23 -0.68 3.97
CA ASN A 175 6.26 -0.57 5.42
C ASN A 175 7.43 0.32 5.93
N GLY A 176 7.57 0.43 7.26
CA GLY A 176 8.65 1.21 7.89
C GLY A 176 10.05 0.63 7.73
N GLY A 177 10.22 -0.54 7.13
CA GLY A 177 11.53 -1.20 6.94
C GLY A 177 12.13 -1.75 8.22
N THR A 178 11.30 -2.08 9.20
CA THR A 178 11.70 -2.64 10.50
C THR A 178 11.17 -4.05 10.69
N VAL A 179 11.82 -4.77 11.59
CA VAL A 179 11.41 -6.10 12.06
C VAL A 179 11.52 -6.16 13.57
N VAL A 180 10.56 -6.82 14.21
CA VAL A 180 10.61 -7.12 15.65
C VAL A 180 11.30 -8.44 15.86
N ILE A 181 12.29 -8.47 16.74
CA ILE A 181 13.16 -9.62 16.97
C ILE A 181 13.22 -9.91 18.47
N GLN A 182 12.98 -11.15 18.85
CA GLN A 182 13.18 -11.65 20.21
C GLN A 182 13.80 -13.04 20.13
N GLY A 183 14.84 -13.31 20.92
CA GLY A 183 15.44 -14.63 21.04
C GLY A 183 16.40 -15.04 19.91
N SER A 184 16.77 -14.15 18.99
CA SER A 184 17.73 -14.40 17.93
C SER A 184 19.19 -14.34 18.43
N LYS A 185 20.10 -14.93 17.66
CA LYS A 185 21.55 -14.81 17.90
C LYS A 185 21.99 -13.34 17.84
N ILE A 186 21.49 -12.59 16.83
CA ILE A 186 21.80 -11.16 16.64
C ILE A 186 21.39 -10.34 17.85
N GLN A 187 20.25 -10.61 18.48
CA GLN A 187 19.80 -9.91 19.68
C GLN A 187 20.73 -10.18 20.88
N LYS A 188 21.17 -11.43 21.03
CA LYS A 188 22.11 -11.82 22.09
C LYS A 188 23.47 -11.17 21.89
N GLU A 189 23.99 -11.18 20.66
CA GLU A 189 25.28 -10.57 20.29
C GLU A 189 25.27 -9.05 20.47
N ALA A 190 24.12 -8.41 20.25
CA ALA A 190 23.92 -6.98 20.51
C ALA A 190 23.81 -6.62 22.00
N GLY A 191 23.92 -7.61 22.89
CA GLY A 191 23.92 -7.40 24.35
C GLY A 191 22.53 -7.10 24.95
N VAL A 192 21.44 -7.34 24.23
CA VAL A 192 20.10 -7.26 24.79
C VAL A 192 19.90 -8.43 25.77
N LYS A 193 19.94 -8.11 27.06
CA LYS A 193 19.79 -9.07 28.15
C LYS A 193 18.37 -9.01 28.71
N ASP A 194 17.99 -10.06 29.40
CA ASP A 194 16.75 -10.15 30.17
C ASP A 194 15.48 -9.98 29.33
N ASP A 195 15.52 -10.35 28.05
CA ASP A 195 14.34 -10.51 27.20
C ASP A 195 13.99 -12.00 27.05
N SER A 196 12.70 -12.29 26.94
CA SER A 196 12.23 -13.67 26.78
C SER A 196 10.91 -13.73 26.01
N PRO A 197 10.54 -14.93 25.48
CA PRO A 197 9.20 -15.12 24.91
C PRO A 197 8.08 -14.72 25.86
N ALA A 198 8.20 -15.01 27.15
CA ALA A 198 7.20 -14.66 28.17
C ALA A 198 7.04 -13.13 28.30
N ILE A 199 8.14 -12.38 28.39
CA ILE A 199 8.09 -10.91 28.49
C ILE A 199 7.46 -10.32 27.22
N MET A 200 7.84 -10.84 26.05
CA MET A 200 7.26 -10.38 24.77
C MET A 200 5.76 -10.73 24.68
N THR A 201 5.36 -11.90 25.16
CA THR A 201 3.95 -12.30 25.21
C THR A 201 3.13 -11.32 26.05
N GLU A 202 3.61 -10.96 27.26
CA GLU A 202 2.89 -10.01 28.13
C GLU A 202 2.81 -8.60 27.53
N ASP A 203 3.88 -8.12 26.85
CA ASP A 203 3.83 -6.85 26.12
C ASP A 203 2.72 -6.87 25.05
N TYR A 204 2.63 -7.96 24.27
CA TYR A 204 1.62 -8.08 23.21
C TYR A 204 0.19 -8.26 23.76
N ILE A 205 0.02 -9.03 24.84
CA ILE A 205 -1.29 -9.19 25.51
C ILE A 205 -1.79 -7.84 26.03
N LYS A 206 -0.91 -7.07 26.70
CA LYS A 206 -1.23 -5.74 27.20
C LYS A 206 -1.63 -4.79 26.05
N ASN A 207 -0.84 -4.74 24.98
CA ASN A 207 -1.10 -3.85 23.84
C ASN A 207 -2.29 -4.31 22.99
N GLY A 208 -2.56 -5.60 22.95
CA GLY A 208 -3.73 -6.21 22.31
C GLY A 208 -5.00 -6.16 23.17
N HIS A 209 -4.97 -5.49 24.34
CA HIS A 209 -6.11 -5.38 25.26
C HIS A 209 -6.74 -6.75 25.64
N ASN A 210 -5.92 -7.79 25.76
CA ASN A 210 -6.31 -9.19 26.00
C ASN A 210 -7.20 -9.82 24.92
N LEU A 211 -7.20 -9.27 23.69
CA LEU A 211 -7.93 -9.85 22.55
C LEU A 211 -7.11 -10.92 21.79
N ASN A 212 -5.82 -11.05 22.10
CA ASN A 212 -4.94 -12.01 21.45
C ASN A 212 -5.35 -13.47 21.75
N ASP A 213 -5.27 -14.35 20.76
CA ASP A 213 -5.15 -15.80 21.04
C ASP A 213 -3.75 -16.06 21.61
N ARG A 214 -3.68 -16.34 22.91
CA ARG A 214 -2.41 -16.54 23.62
C ARG A 214 -1.59 -17.68 23.04
N ARG A 215 -2.22 -18.76 22.59
CA ARG A 215 -1.52 -19.93 22.01
C ARG A 215 -0.82 -19.56 20.69
N MET A 216 -1.55 -18.87 19.83
CA MET A 216 -1.00 -18.38 18.56
C MET A 216 0.10 -17.33 18.77
N LEU A 217 -0.06 -16.47 19.79
CA LEU A 217 0.96 -15.51 20.17
C LEU A 217 2.23 -16.21 20.68
N GLU A 218 2.09 -17.21 21.55
CA GLU A 218 3.22 -18.01 22.04
C GLU A 218 3.93 -18.76 20.89
N LEU A 219 3.18 -19.29 19.91
CA LEU A 219 3.76 -19.86 18.69
C LEU A 219 4.63 -18.82 17.97
N TYR A 220 4.12 -17.60 17.79
CA TYR A 220 4.86 -16.52 17.15
C TYR A 220 6.13 -16.13 17.93
N VAL A 221 6.03 -15.82 19.21
CA VAL A 221 7.16 -15.31 19.99
C VAL A 221 8.27 -16.35 20.20
N ASN A 222 7.93 -17.65 20.23
CA ASN A 222 8.93 -18.72 20.31
C ASN A 222 9.65 -18.98 18.99
N ASN A 223 9.09 -18.56 17.85
CA ASN A 223 9.65 -18.83 16.52
C ASN A 223 10.27 -17.60 15.84
N VAL A 224 9.99 -16.38 16.29
CA VAL A 224 10.49 -15.17 15.63
C VAL A 224 12.01 -15.07 15.63
N GLY A 225 12.69 -15.45 16.73
CA GLY A 225 14.15 -15.46 16.80
C GLY A 225 14.79 -16.46 15.84
N PRO A 226 14.46 -17.75 15.95
CA PRO A 226 14.90 -18.76 14.99
C PRO A 226 14.62 -18.41 13.53
N MET A 227 13.45 -17.81 13.24
CA MET A 227 13.08 -17.36 11.91
C MET A 227 14.01 -16.25 11.41
N VAL A 228 14.33 -15.26 12.25
CA VAL A 228 15.27 -14.19 11.88
C VAL A 228 16.67 -14.72 11.69
N ASP A 229 17.13 -15.64 12.52
CA ASP A 229 18.42 -16.30 12.36
C ASP A 229 18.49 -17.02 10.99
N TRP A 230 17.48 -17.81 10.65
CA TRP A 230 17.38 -18.45 9.34
C TRP A 230 17.31 -17.42 8.20
N ALA A 231 16.48 -16.38 8.33
CA ALA A 231 16.30 -15.36 7.30
C ALA A 231 17.61 -14.64 6.96
N THR A 232 18.47 -14.41 7.96
CA THR A 232 19.74 -13.69 7.79
C THR A 232 20.90 -14.59 7.37
N THR A 233 20.86 -15.89 7.67
CA THR A 233 21.92 -16.85 7.28
C THR A 233 21.63 -17.57 5.97
N GLU A 234 20.39 -18.00 5.77
CA GLU A 234 19.98 -18.86 4.65
C GLU A 234 18.91 -18.20 3.74
N GLY A 235 18.12 -17.29 4.30
CA GLY A 235 17.02 -16.61 3.59
C GLY A 235 17.47 -15.43 2.73
N GLY A 236 18.73 -15.01 2.83
CA GLY A 236 19.31 -13.90 2.07
C GLY A 236 18.94 -12.49 2.57
N MET A 237 18.33 -12.38 3.77
CA MET A 237 17.96 -11.11 4.38
C MET A 237 19.15 -10.42 5.05
N GLN A 238 19.15 -9.09 5.07
CA GLN A 238 20.24 -8.30 5.65
C GLN A 238 19.69 -7.28 6.66
N LEU A 239 20.12 -7.40 7.91
CA LEU A 239 19.80 -6.47 8.98
C LEU A 239 20.87 -5.39 9.12
N ASN A 240 20.47 -4.17 9.42
CA ASN A 240 21.36 -3.06 9.71
C ASN A 240 21.84 -3.12 11.17
N THR A 241 22.78 -4.02 11.44
CA THR A 241 23.33 -4.24 12.78
C THR A 241 24.09 -3.02 13.32
N LYS A 242 24.60 -2.13 12.43
CA LYS A 242 25.26 -0.88 12.83
C LYS A 242 24.31 0.11 13.52
N ALA A 243 23.02 0.11 13.14
CA ALA A 243 22.03 0.96 13.78
C ALA A 243 21.59 0.44 15.16
N GLY A 244 21.89 -0.82 15.47
CA GLY A 244 21.51 -1.47 16.72
C GLY A 244 20.01 -1.72 16.88
N PHE A 245 19.66 -2.21 18.06
CA PHE A 245 18.26 -2.39 18.46
C PHE A 245 17.67 -1.08 19.00
N THR A 246 16.45 -0.78 18.61
CA THR A 246 15.66 0.32 19.17
C THR A 246 14.46 -0.22 19.93
N ASN A 247 13.93 0.60 20.85
CA ASN A 247 12.70 0.32 21.56
C ASN A 247 11.55 1.15 20.97
N GLU A 248 10.41 0.51 20.80
CA GLU A 248 9.15 1.18 20.47
C GLU A 248 8.28 1.25 21.75
N ALA A 249 7.31 2.17 21.77
CA ALA A 249 6.51 2.43 22.95
C ALA A 249 5.72 1.20 23.45
N GLU A 250 5.43 0.27 22.56
CA GLU A 250 4.70 -0.95 22.87
C GLU A 250 5.57 -2.10 23.40
N HIS A 251 6.90 -1.94 23.46
CA HIS A 251 7.83 -2.97 23.90
C HIS A 251 8.54 -2.57 25.20
N SER A 252 8.61 -3.48 26.17
CA SER A 252 9.38 -3.28 27.40
C SER A 252 10.89 -3.49 27.23
N LYS A 253 11.30 -4.08 26.10
CA LYS A 253 12.70 -4.37 25.75
C LYS A 253 13.04 -3.90 24.36
N PRO A 254 14.32 -3.60 24.03
CA PRO A 254 14.75 -3.28 22.66
C PRO A 254 14.61 -4.48 21.74
N ARG A 255 13.67 -4.43 20.80
CA ARG A 255 13.36 -5.55 19.87
C ARG A 255 13.29 -5.14 18.42
N VAL A 256 13.39 -3.87 18.11
CA VAL A 256 13.19 -3.38 16.75
C VAL A 256 14.52 -3.13 16.06
N MET A 257 14.71 -3.73 14.91
CA MET A 257 15.86 -3.51 14.04
C MET A 257 15.41 -3.17 12.61
N ARG A 258 16.25 -2.46 11.88
CA ARG A 258 15.98 -2.10 10.49
C ARG A 258 16.62 -3.08 9.52
N TRP A 259 15.94 -3.34 8.41
CA TRP A 259 16.59 -3.96 7.25
C TRP A 259 17.59 -2.98 6.61
N VAL A 260 18.64 -3.52 6.00
CA VAL A 260 19.53 -2.71 5.14
C VAL A 260 18.68 -2.13 4.00
N ASP A 261 18.81 -0.84 3.75
CA ASP A 261 17.98 -0.06 2.81
C ASP A 261 16.46 -0.14 3.08
N GLY A 262 16.07 -0.46 4.31
CA GLY A 262 14.68 -0.48 4.75
C GLY A 262 13.79 -1.46 3.98
N ALA A 263 12.53 -1.10 3.77
CA ALA A 263 11.55 -1.94 3.09
C ALA A 263 11.94 -2.30 1.65
N GLN A 264 12.57 -1.40 0.94
CA GLN A 264 13.02 -1.64 -0.44
C GLN A 264 14.16 -2.64 -0.49
N GLY A 265 15.13 -2.54 0.44
CA GLY A 265 16.21 -3.50 0.56
C GLY A 265 15.70 -4.91 0.88
N ALA A 266 14.80 -5.04 1.85
CA ALA A 266 14.14 -6.30 2.18
C ALA A 266 13.41 -6.89 0.96
N THR A 267 12.66 -6.06 0.22
CA THR A 267 11.93 -6.51 -0.98
C THR A 267 12.86 -7.02 -2.07
N ARG A 268 13.98 -6.31 -2.33
CA ARG A 268 15.00 -6.78 -3.29
C ARG A 268 15.61 -8.12 -2.88
N ASN A 269 15.94 -8.26 -1.60
CA ASN A 269 16.56 -9.47 -1.07
C ASN A 269 15.61 -10.68 -1.12
N PHE A 270 14.34 -10.50 -0.74
CA PHE A 270 13.31 -11.54 -0.87
C PHE A 270 13.16 -11.98 -2.32
N LYS A 271 13.01 -11.02 -3.25
CA LYS A 271 12.90 -11.32 -4.68
C LYS A 271 14.10 -12.13 -5.18
N ALA A 272 15.32 -11.67 -4.90
CA ALA A 272 16.54 -12.37 -5.31
C ALA A 272 16.63 -13.79 -4.75
N SER A 273 16.19 -14.01 -3.51
CA SER A 273 16.18 -15.33 -2.87
C SER A 273 15.12 -16.24 -3.48
N VAL A 274 13.94 -15.72 -3.83
CA VAL A 274 12.92 -16.49 -4.58
C VAL A 274 13.45 -16.88 -5.96
N GLU A 275 14.09 -15.99 -6.69
CA GLU A 275 14.70 -16.29 -7.99
C GLU A 275 15.76 -17.40 -7.91
N LYS A 276 16.57 -17.40 -6.86
CA LYS A 276 17.56 -18.45 -6.60
C LYS A 276 16.94 -19.78 -6.15
N SER A 277 15.74 -19.77 -5.60
CA SER A 277 15.08 -20.97 -5.06
C SER A 277 14.64 -21.97 -6.12
N GLY A 278 14.58 -21.57 -7.39
CA GLY A 278 14.07 -22.40 -8.49
C GLY A 278 12.55 -22.56 -8.52
N ALA A 279 11.81 -21.87 -7.65
CA ALA A 279 10.35 -21.87 -7.68
C ALA A 279 9.81 -21.23 -8.96
N LYS A 280 8.71 -21.77 -9.50
CA LYS A 280 7.99 -21.13 -10.61
C LYS A 280 7.17 -19.96 -10.07
N VAL A 281 7.41 -18.75 -10.59
CA VAL A 281 6.68 -17.54 -10.18
C VAL A 281 5.73 -17.11 -11.30
N LEU A 282 4.45 -16.96 -10.97
CA LEU A 282 3.40 -16.46 -11.85
C LEU A 282 2.99 -15.07 -11.38
N LEU A 283 3.47 -14.02 -12.02
CA LEU A 283 3.10 -12.62 -11.78
C LEU A 283 1.89 -12.22 -12.63
N ALA A 284 1.22 -11.12 -12.26
CA ALA A 284 0.00 -10.64 -12.91
C ALA A 284 -1.05 -11.76 -13.10
N THR A 285 -1.11 -12.67 -12.13
CA THR A 285 -1.89 -13.90 -12.18
C THR A 285 -2.74 -14.03 -10.91
N PRO A 286 -3.90 -13.32 -10.82
CA PRO A 286 -4.79 -13.44 -9.67
C PRO A 286 -5.34 -14.87 -9.53
N ALA A 287 -5.20 -15.43 -8.32
CA ALA A 287 -5.90 -16.64 -7.92
C ALA A 287 -7.40 -16.34 -7.80
N LYS A 288 -8.24 -17.27 -8.24
CA LYS A 288 -9.70 -17.12 -8.34
C LYS A 288 -10.48 -18.08 -7.48
N GLU A 289 -10.00 -19.29 -7.33
CA GLU A 289 -10.75 -20.38 -6.68
C GLU A 289 -9.79 -21.43 -6.11
N LEU A 290 -10.11 -21.93 -4.91
CA LEU A 290 -9.49 -23.12 -4.36
C LEU A 290 -10.15 -24.36 -4.96
N ILE A 291 -9.37 -25.32 -5.41
CA ILE A 291 -9.86 -26.59 -5.94
C ILE A 291 -10.03 -27.53 -4.77
N VAL A 292 -11.26 -28.02 -4.59
CA VAL A 292 -11.61 -28.98 -3.53
C VAL A 292 -11.96 -30.32 -4.18
N ASP A 293 -11.39 -31.39 -3.65
CA ASP A 293 -11.71 -32.78 -4.00
C ASP A 293 -11.86 -33.59 -2.71
N ASN A 294 -12.97 -34.28 -2.57
CA ASN A 294 -13.32 -35.10 -1.38
C ASN A 294 -13.12 -34.34 -0.05
N GLY A 295 -13.54 -33.07 0.01
CA GLY A 295 -13.44 -32.22 1.19
C GLY A 295 -12.03 -31.68 1.47
N ARG A 296 -11.04 -31.91 0.62
CA ARG A 296 -9.68 -31.41 0.75
C ARG A 296 -9.34 -30.41 -0.33
N VAL A 297 -8.59 -29.38 0.02
CA VAL A 297 -8.01 -28.47 -0.98
C VAL A 297 -6.86 -29.21 -1.67
N VAL A 298 -6.94 -29.29 -3.01
CA VAL A 298 -5.99 -30.02 -3.88
C VAL A 298 -5.36 -29.11 -4.94
N GLY A 299 -5.57 -27.81 -4.83
CA GLY A 299 -5.00 -26.86 -5.76
C GLY A 299 -5.71 -25.50 -5.80
N VAL A 300 -5.37 -24.72 -6.82
CA VAL A 300 -5.90 -23.38 -7.05
C VAL A 300 -6.06 -23.09 -8.54
N LYS A 301 -7.15 -22.40 -8.92
CA LYS A 301 -7.32 -21.82 -10.26
C LYS A 301 -6.86 -20.37 -10.26
N ALA A 302 -6.19 -19.97 -11.31
CA ALA A 302 -5.69 -18.60 -11.48
C ALA A 302 -5.80 -18.15 -12.94
N GLU A 303 -5.86 -16.84 -13.17
CA GLU A 303 -6.00 -16.25 -14.51
C GLU A 303 -4.89 -15.25 -14.74
N GLY A 304 -4.00 -15.52 -15.70
CA GLY A 304 -2.93 -14.60 -16.06
C GLY A 304 -3.43 -13.46 -16.96
N ASP A 305 -2.78 -12.30 -16.86
CA ASP A 305 -3.01 -11.16 -17.75
C ASP A 305 -2.62 -11.44 -19.23
N ASN A 306 -1.88 -12.54 -19.44
CA ASN A 306 -1.51 -13.09 -20.75
C ASN A 306 -2.61 -13.96 -21.40
N GLY A 307 -3.81 -14.02 -20.81
CA GLY A 307 -4.93 -14.83 -21.27
C GLY A 307 -4.82 -16.32 -20.95
N ILE A 308 -3.86 -16.74 -20.11
CA ILE A 308 -3.73 -18.14 -19.69
C ILE A 308 -4.55 -18.36 -18.41
N HIS A 309 -5.44 -19.35 -18.46
CA HIS A 309 -6.16 -19.86 -17.30
C HIS A 309 -5.41 -21.07 -16.75
N TYR A 310 -4.89 -20.91 -15.54
CA TYR A 310 -4.10 -21.94 -14.86
C TYR A 310 -4.96 -22.80 -13.95
N THR A 311 -4.80 -24.12 -14.06
CA THR A 311 -5.22 -25.10 -13.06
C THR A 311 -3.96 -25.61 -12.37
N ILE A 312 -3.69 -25.16 -11.16
CA ILE A 312 -2.49 -25.54 -10.41
C ILE A 312 -2.88 -26.60 -9.40
N LYS A 313 -2.45 -27.84 -9.65
CA LYS A 313 -2.66 -28.98 -8.76
C LYS A 313 -1.53 -29.02 -7.73
N ALA A 314 -1.88 -28.98 -6.46
CA ALA A 314 -0.95 -29.03 -5.34
C ALA A 314 -1.66 -29.57 -4.10
N PRO A 315 -1.14 -30.60 -3.42
CA PRO A 315 -1.75 -31.15 -2.20
C PRO A 315 -1.72 -30.18 -1.02
N VAL A 316 -0.90 -29.11 -1.11
CA VAL A 316 -0.82 -28.05 -0.12
C VAL A 316 -0.96 -26.69 -0.81
N VAL A 317 -1.87 -25.87 -0.30
CA VAL A 317 -2.04 -24.47 -0.72
C VAL A 317 -1.81 -23.57 0.49
N ILE A 318 -0.82 -22.66 0.39
CA ILE A 318 -0.50 -21.68 1.44
C ILE A 318 -1.07 -20.33 1.03
N LEU A 319 -2.02 -19.80 1.83
CA LEU A 319 -2.62 -18.48 1.60
C LEU A 319 -1.81 -17.40 2.32
N THR A 320 -1.20 -16.50 1.55
CA THR A 320 -0.42 -15.36 2.03
C THR A 320 -0.87 -14.06 1.37
N THR A 321 -2.18 -13.94 1.16
CA THR A 321 -2.82 -12.93 0.31
C THR A 321 -2.98 -11.56 0.96
N GLY A 322 -2.43 -11.35 2.16
CA GLY A 322 -2.56 -10.11 2.92
C GLY A 322 -3.95 -9.93 3.53
N GLY A 323 -4.29 -8.70 3.88
CA GLY A 323 -5.56 -8.35 4.51
C GLY A 323 -6.68 -7.99 3.52
N PHE A 324 -7.74 -7.39 4.06
CA PHE A 324 -8.94 -7.00 3.29
C PHE A 324 -9.29 -5.51 3.38
N GLY A 325 -8.37 -4.67 3.89
CA GLY A 325 -8.63 -3.26 4.17
C GLY A 325 -9.01 -2.39 2.97
N ALA A 326 -8.63 -2.79 1.75
CA ALA A 326 -9.01 -2.08 0.52
C ALA A 326 -10.43 -2.44 0.05
N ASN A 327 -11.06 -3.47 0.60
CA ASN A 327 -12.41 -3.91 0.23
C ASN A 327 -13.46 -3.37 1.20
N LYS A 328 -14.09 -2.25 0.85
CA LYS A 328 -15.09 -1.60 1.70
C LYS A 328 -16.25 -2.51 2.09
N SER A 329 -16.62 -3.51 1.27
CA SER A 329 -17.71 -4.43 1.57
C SER A 329 -17.40 -5.44 2.68
N MET A 330 -16.10 -5.66 2.97
CA MET A 330 -15.65 -6.53 4.05
C MET A 330 -15.39 -5.79 5.37
N LEU A 331 -15.43 -4.45 5.37
CA LEU A 331 -15.16 -3.65 6.56
C LEU A 331 -16.36 -3.61 7.50
N ALA A 332 -16.12 -3.85 8.77
CA ALA A 332 -17.12 -3.79 9.83
C ALA A 332 -16.62 -2.94 11.02
N GLY A 333 -17.50 -2.66 11.97
CA GLY A 333 -17.16 -1.94 13.20
C GLY A 333 -16.45 -0.61 12.95
N SER A 334 -15.37 -0.37 13.67
CA SER A 334 -14.57 0.85 13.60
C SER A 334 -13.82 1.03 12.27
N LEU A 335 -13.53 -0.06 11.56
CA LEU A 335 -12.87 -0.01 10.25
C LEU A 335 -13.72 0.66 9.19
N LYS A 336 -15.06 0.46 9.24
CA LYS A 336 -16.00 1.03 8.27
C LYS A 336 -15.99 2.56 8.27
N ASN A 337 -15.70 3.15 9.43
CA ASN A 337 -15.69 4.60 9.64
C ASN A 337 -14.28 5.20 9.68
N SER A 338 -13.28 4.41 9.31
CA SER A 338 -11.87 4.83 9.27
C SER A 338 -11.37 4.89 7.83
N LEU A 339 -10.45 5.81 7.56
CA LEU A 339 -9.84 5.95 6.25
C LEU A 339 -8.80 4.86 6.00
N TYR A 340 -8.77 4.33 4.79
CA TYR A 340 -7.76 3.35 4.41
C TYR A 340 -6.52 4.01 3.78
N TYR A 341 -5.32 3.66 4.27
CA TYR A 341 -4.05 4.13 3.71
C TYR A 341 -3.08 3.00 3.34
N GLY A 342 -3.54 1.76 3.41
CA GLY A 342 -2.75 0.58 3.04
C GLY A 342 -2.67 0.34 1.54
N VAL A 343 -2.12 -0.82 1.18
CA VAL A 343 -1.95 -1.20 -0.23
C VAL A 343 -3.27 -1.60 -0.89
N LYS A 344 -3.55 -1.06 -2.07
CA LYS A 344 -4.80 -1.33 -2.79
C LYS A 344 -5.00 -2.81 -3.16
N SER A 345 -3.93 -3.60 -3.16
CA SER A 345 -3.98 -5.03 -3.40
C SER A 345 -4.52 -5.86 -2.22
N SER A 346 -4.64 -5.29 -1.01
CA SER A 346 -5.21 -5.99 0.16
C SER A 346 -6.73 -5.94 0.17
N ASN A 347 -7.39 -6.63 -0.75
CA ASN A 347 -8.84 -6.60 -0.97
C ASN A 347 -9.57 -7.89 -0.57
N GLY A 348 -8.91 -8.80 0.17
CA GLY A 348 -9.56 -9.93 0.84
C GLY A 348 -9.88 -11.12 -0.04
N GLU A 349 -9.30 -11.23 -1.23
CA GLU A 349 -9.59 -12.33 -2.16
C GLU A 349 -9.27 -13.71 -1.57
N GLY A 350 -8.16 -13.84 -0.83
CA GLY A 350 -7.82 -15.09 -0.15
C GLY A 350 -8.82 -15.47 0.93
N HIS A 351 -9.29 -14.47 1.71
CA HIS A 351 -10.35 -14.68 2.69
C HIS A 351 -11.64 -15.15 2.01
N GLN A 352 -12.04 -14.49 0.93
CA GLN A 352 -13.26 -14.86 0.19
C GLN A 352 -13.18 -16.26 -0.42
N MET A 353 -12.01 -16.66 -0.97
CA MET A 353 -11.81 -18.03 -1.47
C MET A 353 -11.92 -19.06 -0.35
N ALA A 354 -11.32 -18.79 0.82
CA ALA A 354 -11.41 -19.68 1.98
C ALA A 354 -12.83 -19.75 2.55
N MET A 355 -13.49 -18.61 2.73
CA MET A 355 -14.89 -18.54 3.21
C MET A 355 -15.86 -19.26 2.28
N LYS A 356 -15.64 -19.20 0.96
CA LYS A 356 -16.49 -19.89 -0.03
C LYS A 356 -16.50 -21.42 0.16
N ILE A 357 -15.45 -21.97 0.73
CA ILE A 357 -15.34 -23.41 1.03
C ILE A 357 -15.55 -23.74 2.50
N GLY A 358 -16.10 -22.79 3.30
CA GLY A 358 -16.52 -23.01 4.68
C GLY A 358 -15.48 -22.62 5.74
N ALA A 359 -14.43 -21.91 5.41
CA ALA A 359 -13.45 -21.47 6.41
C ALA A 359 -14.07 -20.52 7.45
N LYS A 360 -13.79 -20.79 8.71
CA LYS A 360 -14.17 -19.97 9.85
C LYS A 360 -13.35 -18.68 9.88
N THR A 361 -13.97 -17.58 10.28
CA THR A 361 -13.30 -16.27 10.42
C THR A 361 -13.50 -15.69 11.81
N GLN A 362 -12.58 -14.83 12.25
CA GLN A 362 -12.69 -14.12 13.51
C GLN A 362 -12.17 -12.69 13.41
N MET A 363 -12.62 -11.80 14.31
CA MET A 363 -12.12 -10.43 14.50
C MET A 363 -12.14 -9.58 13.21
N MET A 364 -13.10 -9.84 12.30
CA MET A 364 -13.18 -9.16 11.01
C MET A 364 -13.48 -7.65 11.12
N ASP A 365 -13.89 -7.18 12.29
CA ASP A 365 -14.18 -5.78 12.62
C ASP A 365 -12.99 -5.05 13.27
N LEU A 366 -11.87 -5.76 13.51
CA LEU A 366 -10.69 -5.21 14.16
C LEU A 366 -9.60 -4.78 13.18
N GLY A 367 -8.96 -3.68 13.49
CA GLY A 367 -7.81 -3.16 12.76
C GLY A 367 -6.93 -2.26 13.61
N LYS A 368 -5.68 -2.09 13.20
CA LYS A 368 -4.78 -1.14 13.86
C LYS A 368 -5.08 0.27 13.35
N ILE A 369 -5.88 1.00 14.15
CA ILE A 369 -6.37 2.34 13.79
C ILE A 369 -5.53 3.39 14.50
N TYR A 370 -5.04 4.37 13.75
CA TYR A 370 -4.29 5.53 14.21
C TYR A 370 -5.11 6.80 14.01
N PRO A 371 -4.90 7.82 14.83
CA PRO A 371 -5.45 9.14 14.59
C PRO A 371 -4.77 9.90 13.46
N ASN A 372 -4.45 10.74 13.01
CA ASN A 372 -3.52 11.40 12.07
C ASN A 372 -3.65 10.94 10.61
N GLY A 373 -4.87 10.71 10.15
CA GLY A 373 -5.22 10.55 8.75
C GLY A 373 -5.67 11.86 8.13
N MET A 374 -5.18 12.16 6.94
CA MET A 374 -5.67 13.24 6.11
C MET A 374 -6.35 12.62 4.88
N GLU A 375 -7.65 12.89 4.67
CA GLU A 375 -8.42 12.30 3.58
C GLU A 375 -8.04 12.95 2.24
N VAL A 376 -7.26 12.25 1.43
CA VAL A 376 -6.75 12.80 0.15
C VAL A 376 -7.63 12.46 -1.06
N ALA A 377 -8.53 11.51 -0.88
CA ALA A 377 -9.60 11.12 -1.81
C ALA A 377 -10.67 10.37 -1.00
N PRO A 378 -11.92 10.20 -1.49
CA PRO A 378 -13.01 9.57 -0.74
C PRO A 378 -12.62 8.21 -0.12
N GLY A 379 -12.50 8.18 1.20
CA GLY A 379 -12.15 6.99 1.99
C GLY A 379 -10.67 6.60 1.95
N ILE A 380 -9.81 7.42 1.34
CA ILE A 380 -8.37 7.16 1.21
C ILE A 380 -7.58 8.19 2.01
N ALA A 381 -6.72 7.72 2.91
CA ALA A 381 -5.86 8.59 3.69
C ALA A 381 -4.40 8.59 3.25
N LYS A 382 -3.73 9.68 3.61
CA LYS A 382 -2.29 9.71 3.88
C LYS A 382 -2.05 10.02 5.35
N SER A 383 -0.93 9.54 5.86
CA SER A 383 -0.56 9.75 7.27
C SER A 383 0.16 11.08 7.45
N THR A 384 -0.16 11.80 8.52
CA THR A 384 0.55 13.01 8.93
C THR A 384 1.29 12.84 10.27
N ILE A 385 1.46 11.61 10.76
CA ILE A 385 1.97 11.30 12.10
C ILE A 385 3.27 12.04 12.45
N TRP A 386 4.25 12.06 11.55
CA TRP A 386 5.52 12.74 11.78
C TRP A 386 5.43 14.26 11.70
N SER A 387 4.55 14.76 10.84
CA SER A 387 4.26 16.19 10.68
C SER A 387 3.51 16.74 11.90
N ASN A 388 2.52 15.99 12.40
CA ASN A 388 1.81 16.34 13.64
C ASN A 388 2.79 16.44 14.80
N LYS A 389 3.69 15.43 14.92
CA LYS A 389 4.70 15.41 15.97
C LYS A 389 5.60 16.65 15.92
N ALA A 390 6.07 17.03 14.74
CA ALA A 390 6.86 18.26 14.57
C ALA A 390 6.08 19.52 14.97
N ALA A 391 4.81 19.64 14.58
CA ALA A 391 3.98 20.79 14.95
C ALA A 391 3.68 20.85 16.45
N PHE A 392 3.59 19.72 17.15
CA PHE A 392 3.20 19.67 18.56
C PHE A 392 4.39 19.64 19.52
N GLU A 393 5.50 18.97 19.18
CA GLU A 393 6.64 18.82 20.07
C GLU A 393 7.64 19.99 19.96
N ASP A 394 7.74 20.57 18.77
CA ASP A 394 8.70 21.63 18.50
C ASP A 394 8.08 23.02 18.49
N HIS A 395 6.76 23.12 18.26
CA HIS A 395 6.02 24.37 18.07
C HIS A 395 4.68 24.41 18.78
N SER A 396 3.87 25.44 18.48
CA SER A 396 2.64 25.82 19.19
C SER A 396 1.37 25.12 18.68
N GLY A 397 1.44 24.20 17.71
CA GLY A 397 0.26 23.55 17.13
C GLY A 397 -0.68 22.95 18.18
N ILE A 398 -1.99 23.11 18.01
CA ILE A 398 -3.02 22.52 18.88
C ILE A 398 -4.05 21.75 18.06
N MET A 399 -4.68 20.74 18.70
CA MET A 399 -5.74 19.93 18.09
C MET A 399 -7.11 20.35 18.65
N VAL A 400 -8.06 20.62 17.76
CA VAL A 400 -9.40 21.08 18.13
C VAL A 400 -10.49 20.31 17.40
N ASN A 401 -11.69 20.28 17.97
CA ASN A 401 -12.88 19.74 17.34
C ASN A 401 -13.60 20.80 16.47
N LYS A 402 -14.68 20.40 15.81
CA LYS A 402 -15.53 21.28 15.00
C LYS A 402 -16.14 22.44 15.80
N ALA A 403 -16.36 22.25 17.10
CA ALA A 403 -16.82 23.33 17.99
C ALA A 403 -15.71 24.34 18.34
N GLY A 404 -14.48 24.16 17.88
CA GLY A 404 -13.34 25.05 18.15
C GLY A 404 -12.67 24.83 19.50
N LYS A 405 -12.90 23.70 20.17
CA LYS A 405 -12.37 23.37 21.51
C LYS A 405 -11.27 22.33 21.42
N ARG A 406 -10.21 22.49 22.21
CA ARG A 406 -9.31 21.36 22.54
C ARG A 406 -10.11 20.33 23.32
N VAL A 407 -9.89 19.06 23.02
CA VAL A 407 -10.66 17.95 23.61
C VAL A 407 -9.77 16.87 24.20
N ILE A 408 -8.46 16.95 23.93
CA ILE A 408 -7.45 16.00 24.39
C ILE A 408 -6.06 16.65 24.31
N SER A 409 -5.08 16.11 25.03
CA SER A 409 -3.67 16.45 24.80
C SER A 409 -3.22 15.97 23.42
N GLU A 410 -2.54 16.84 22.68
CA GLU A 410 -1.95 16.54 21.37
C GLU A 410 -0.86 15.45 21.44
N LEU A 411 -0.36 15.19 22.65
CA LEU A 411 0.72 14.25 22.94
C LEU A 411 0.23 13.02 23.74
N ASP A 412 -1.08 12.83 23.81
CA ASP A 412 -1.66 11.62 24.37
C ASP A 412 -1.36 10.41 23.47
N THR A 413 -1.67 9.21 23.94
CA THR A 413 -1.49 8.00 23.15
C THR A 413 -2.32 8.02 21.86
N ASN A 414 -1.82 7.41 20.80
CA ASN A 414 -2.59 7.26 19.56
C ASN A 414 -3.97 6.62 19.80
N HIS A 415 -4.07 5.71 20.78
CA HIS A 415 -5.32 5.07 21.16
C HIS A 415 -6.34 6.08 21.72
N ASN A 416 -5.92 6.93 22.65
CA ASN A 416 -6.78 7.92 23.28
C ASN A 416 -7.20 9.00 22.30
N ILE A 417 -6.26 9.51 21.49
CA ILE A 417 -6.56 10.53 20.45
C ILE A 417 -7.57 9.96 19.45
N LYS A 418 -7.36 8.72 18.95
CA LYS A 418 -8.29 8.06 18.03
C LYS A 418 -9.69 7.88 18.65
N ASN A 419 -9.75 7.48 19.92
CA ASN A 419 -11.03 7.33 20.61
C ASN A 419 -11.76 8.69 20.73
N GLU A 420 -11.01 9.75 21.02
CA GLU A 420 -11.58 11.09 21.08
C GLU A 420 -12.02 11.59 19.70
N GLU A 421 -11.25 11.34 18.62
CA GLU A 421 -11.69 11.63 17.24
C GLU A 421 -13.04 10.99 16.93
N VAL A 422 -13.21 9.70 17.29
CA VAL A 422 -14.48 8.97 17.09
C VAL A 422 -15.63 9.63 17.86
N LYS A 423 -15.42 10.01 19.14
CA LYS A 423 -16.44 10.73 19.94
C LYS A 423 -16.81 12.08 19.34
N GLN A 424 -15.86 12.75 18.68
CA GLN A 424 -16.06 14.05 18.02
C GLN A 424 -16.63 13.93 16.60
N GLY A 425 -17.16 12.77 16.23
CA GLY A 425 -17.75 12.52 14.91
C GLY A 425 -16.72 12.12 13.84
N GLY A 426 -15.57 11.60 14.25
CA GLY A 426 -14.54 11.06 13.36
C GLY A 426 -13.61 12.11 12.74
N LYS A 427 -13.63 13.36 13.24
CA LYS A 427 -12.76 14.41 12.70
C LYS A 427 -12.31 15.41 13.77
N LEU A 428 -11.00 15.63 13.83
CA LEU A 428 -10.36 16.74 14.53
C LEU A 428 -9.59 17.61 13.53
N PHE A 429 -9.08 18.74 13.99
CA PHE A 429 -8.38 19.72 13.17
C PHE A 429 -7.12 20.20 13.91
N ILE A 430 -6.01 20.34 13.22
CA ILE A 430 -4.81 20.95 13.75
C ILE A 430 -4.81 22.42 13.36
N LEU A 431 -4.84 23.32 14.33
CA LEU A 431 -4.56 24.75 14.14
C LEU A 431 -3.05 24.98 14.31
N MET A 432 -2.47 25.69 13.37
CA MET A 432 -1.05 26.05 13.32
C MET A 432 -0.90 27.52 12.94
N ASP A 433 0.08 28.20 13.53
CA ASP A 433 0.66 29.43 13.01
C ASP A 433 1.76 29.11 11.96
N GLN A 434 2.44 30.14 11.43
CA GLN A 434 3.44 29.92 10.37
C GLN A 434 4.60 29.03 10.83
N PRO A 435 5.24 29.22 12.00
CA PRO A 435 6.35 28.35 12.46
C PRO A 435 5.92 26.90 12.61
N SER A 436 4.75 26.65 13.21
CA SER A 436 4.20 25.30 13.38
C SER A 436 3.89 24.62 12.03
N TYR A 437 3.37 25.40 11.07
CA TYR A 437 3.08 24.90 9.73
C TYR A 437 4.35 24.58 8.94
N ASP A 438 5.38 25.42 9.05
CA ASP A 438 6.67 25.16 8.42
C ASP A 438 7.30 23.87 8.96
N ALA A 439 7.26 23.66 10.28
CA ALA A 439 7.70 22.42 10.91
C ALA A 439 6.90 21.20 10.41
N PHE A 440 5.56 21.33 10.34
CA PHE A 440 4.67 20.31 9.79
C PHE A 440 5.08 19.89 8.37
N LEU A 441 5.41 20.84 7.50
CA LEU A 441 5.82 20.59 6.13
C LEU A 441 7.12 19.77 6.02
N THR A 442 8.06 19.93 6.98
CA THR A 442 9.38 19.27 6.93
C THR A 442 9.31 17.74 6.94
N LYS A 443 8.24 17.15 7.48
CA LYS A 443 8.09 15.69 7.67
C LYS A 443 7.12 15.03 6.71
N LEU A 444 6.43 15.77 5.87
CA LEU A 444 5.39 15.24 4.95
C LEU A 444 5.94 14.24 3.94
N SER A 445 7.16 14.44 3.44
CA SER A 445 7.79 13.54 2.46
C SER A 445 7.98 12.12 2.98
N ILE A 446 8.11 11.94 4.31
CA ILE A 446 8.23 10.61 4.95
C ILE A 446 7.00 9.74 4.64
N THR A 447 5.83 10.37 4.51
CA THR A 447 4.56 9.69 4.24
C THR A 447 4.06 9.89 2.81
N GLY A 448 4.94 10.37 1.92
CA GLY A 448 4.66 10.51 0.50
C GLY A 448 3.70 11.67 0.16
N ILE A 449 3.70 12.72 0.98
CA ILE A 449 3.02 13.99 0.68
C ILE A 449 4.08 14.99 0.23
N SER A 450 3.94 15.55 -0.96
CA SER A 450 4.86 16.56 -1.46
C SER A 450 4.42 17.98 -1.05
N LYS A 451 5.36 18.94 -1.09
CA LYS A 451 5.00 20.35 -0.95
C LYS A 451 3.97 20.78 -2.01
N GLY A 452 4.11 20.32 -3.24
CA GLY A 452 3.16 20.63 -4.32
C GLY A 452 1.75 20.06 -4.07
N ASP A 453 1.60 18.94 -3.34
CA ASP A 453 0.30 18.46 -2.90
C ASP A 453 -0.33 19.44 -1.90
N MET A 454 0.45 19.93 -0.92
CA MET A 454 -0.02 20.92 0.06
C MET A 454 -0.41 22.24 -0.60
N ASP A 455 0.41 22.74 -1.52
CA ASP A 455 0.11 23.99 -2.26
C ASP A 455 -1.20 23.84 -3.07
N LYS A 456 -1.41 22.69 -3.73
CA LYS A 456 -2.65 22.36 -4.44
C LYS A 456 -3.86 22.34 -3.49
N TRP A 457 -3.74 21.69 -2.33
CA TRP A 457 -4.83 21.59 -1.36
C TRP A 457 -5.15 22.93 -0.70
N LEU A 458 -4.14 23.76 -0.41
CA LEU A 458 -4.35 25.14 0.04
C LEU A 458 -5.13 25.97 -1.02
N ALA A 459 -4.80 25.79 -2.30
CA ALA A 459 -5.50 26.48 -3.39
C ALA A 459 -6.97 26.04 -3.53
N GLN A 460 -7.35 24.87 -3.03
CA GLN A 460 -8.75 24.40 -2.98
C GLN A 460 -9.57 25.15 -1.93
N ASP A 461 -8.93 25.82 -0.99
CA ASP A 461 -9.54 26.66 0.03
C ASP A 461 -10.65 25.96 0.84
N GLY A 462 -10.41 24.71 1.24
CA GLY A 462 -11.34 23.86 1.99
C GLY A 462 -12.44 23.21 1.15
N LYS A 463 -12.41 23.36 -0.17
CA LYS A 463 -13.36 22.72 -1.09
C LYS A 463 -12.81 21.37 -1.56
N GLY A 464 -13.43 20.28 -1.14
CA GLY A 464 -13.01 18.92 -1.51
C GLY A 464 -12.12 18.24 -0.47
N TYR A 465 -11.15 17.43 -0.93
CA TYR A 465 -10.26 16.60 -0.11
C TYR A 465 -8.80 16.92 -0.37
N PRO A 466 -7.99 17.04 0.68
CA PRO A 466 -8.33 17.19 2.11
C PRO A 466 -8.75 18.61 2.47
N ILE A 467 -9.27 18.80 3.70
CA ILE A 467 -9.43 20.14 4.26
C ILE A 467 -8.07 20.65 4.73
N VAL A 468 -7.48 21.52 3.93
CA VAL A 468 -6.25 22.26 4.22
C VAL A 468 -6.51 23.72 3.86
N VAL A 469 -6.49 24.61 4.84
CA VAL A 469 -6.87 26.01 4.65
C VAL A 469 -5.89 26.96 5.30
N LYS A 470 -5.84 28.20 4.78
CA LYS A 470 -5.03 29.31 5.27
C LYS A 470 -5.85 30.59 5.34
N ALA A 471 -5.63 31.41 6.36
CA ALA A 471 -6.15 32.78 6.45
C ALA A 471 -5.31 33.62 7.40
N ASP A 472 -5.51 34.96 7.37
CA ASP A 472 -4.75 35.91 8.17
C ASP A 472 -5.30 36.08 9.60
N SER A 473 -6.45 35.50 9.91
CA SER A 473 -7.03 35.52 11.26
C SER A 473 -7.65 34.18 11.65
N ILE A 474 -7.68 33.91 12.96
CA ILE A 474 -8.25 32.67 13.52
C ILE A 474 -9.72 32.50 13.14
N PRO A 475 -10.60 33.51 13.24
CA PRO A 475 -11.99 33.34 12.79
C PRO A 475 -12.12 33.04 11.29
N ALA A 476 -11.26 33.64 10.46
CA ALA A 476 -11.29 33.42 9.01
C ALA A 476 -10.83 32.02 8.62
N VAL A 477 -9.75 31.50 9.20
CA VAL A 477 -9.26 30.14 8.93
C VAL A 477 -10.24 29.09 9.46
N ALA A 478 -10.84 29.33 10.62
CA ALA A 478 -11.85 28.45 11.20
C ALA A 478 -13.09 28.36 10.30
N LYS A 479 -13.60 29.49 9.79
CA LYS A 479 -14.72 29.52 8.84
C LYS A 479 -14.45 28.65 7.60
N LYS A 480 -13.25 28.75 7.03
CA LYS A 480 -12.86 27.95 5.86
C LYS A 480 -12.82 26.44 6.17
N ALA A 481 -12.41 26.07 7.38
CA ALA A 481 -12.36 24.68 7.85
C ALA A 481 -13.72 24.15 8.36
N GLY A 482 -14.74 24.98 8.46
CA GLY A 482 -16.02 24.63 9.07
C GLY A 482 -15.96 24.45 10.59
N VAL A 483 -15.02 25.13 11.27
CA VAL A 483 -14.82 25.16 12.73
C VAL A 483 -15.42 26.44 13.31
N ASN A 484 -15.91 26.38 14.56
CA ASN A 484 -16.42 27.55 15.26
C ASN A 484 -15.29 28.53 15.59
N GLY A 485 -15.23 29.65 14.85
CA GLY A 485 -14.14 30.63 14.98
C GLY A 485 -14.17 31.43 16.27
N ALA A 486 -15.35 31.76 16.81
CA ALA A 486 -15.47 32.50 18.06
C ALA A 486 -14.96 31.69 19.26
N GLU A 487 -15.29 30.40 19.30
CA GLU A 487 -14.80 29.50 20.35
C GLU A 487 -13.33 29.16 20.15
N LEU A 488 -12.87 29.00 18.91
CA LEU A 488 -11.46 28.74 18.61
C LEU A 488 -10.56 29.90 19.09
N LEU A 489 -11.02 31.14 18.94
CA LEU A 489 -10.30 32.31 19.44
C LEU A 489 -10.13 32.25 20.97
N LYS A 490 -11.19 31.87 21.72
CA LYS A 490 -11.09 31.66 23.18
C LYS A 490 -10.16 30.50 23.54
N THR A 491 -10.22 29.42 22.77
CA THR A 491 -9.36 28.25 22.96
C THR A 491 -7.89 28.63 22.81
N VAL A 492 -7.53 29.42 21.79
CA VAL A 492 -6.17 29.90 21.58
C VAL A 492 -5.73 30.82 22.72
N ALA A 493 -6.54 31.79 23.11
CA ALA A 493 -6.23 32.68 24.24
C ALA A 493 -5.98 31.91 25.54
N ARG A 494 -6.83 30.87 25.81
CA ARG A 494 -6.68 30.00 26.97
C ARG A 494 -5.39 29.18 26.90
N TYR A 495 -5.08 28.55 25.75
CA TYR A 495 -3.86 27.78 25.55
C TYR A 495 -2.59 28.65 25.70
N ASN A 496 -2.59 29.84 25.11
CA ASN A 496 -1.49 30.82 25.25
C ASN A 496 -1.27 31.23 26.73
N GLY A 497 -2.37 31.28 27.51
CA GLY A 497 -2.29 31.48 28.97
C GLY A 497 -1.58 30.30 29.66
N PHE A 498 -1.80 29.07 29.25
CA PHE A 498 -1.10 27.91 29.79
C PHE A 498 0.39 27.91 29.42
N VAL A 499 0.72 28.27 28.18
CA VAL A 499 2.12 28.40 27.75
C VAL A 499 2.85 29.41 28.63
N LYS A 500 2.24 30.59 28.88
CA LYS A 500 2.80 31.63 29.76
C LYS A 500 2.96 31.17 31.21
N ALA A 501 2.00 30.34 31.70
CA ALA A 501 2.04 29.76 33.03
C ALA A 501 2.97 28.54 33.17
N GLY A 502 3.46 27.99 32.05
CA GLY A 502 4.25 26.76 32.00
C GLY A 502 3.47 25.49 32.42
N LYS A 503 2.14 25.56 32.41
CA LYS A 503 1.28 24.44 32.87
C LYS A 503 -0.04 24.39 32.06
N ASP A 504 -0.29 23.31 31.37
CA ASP A 504 -1.58 23.01 30.74
C ASP A 504 -2.54 22.42 31.79
N ALA A 505 -3.47 23.25 32.26
CA ALA A 505 -4.44 22.85 33.25
C ALA A 505 -5.60 22.00 32.69
N ASP A 506 -5.78 21.96 31.35
CA ASP A 506 -6.88 21.24 30.72
C ASP A 506 -6.50 19.77 30.43
N PHE A 507 -5.33 19.54 29.85
CA PHE A 507 -4.96 18.22 29.33
C PHE A 507 -3.54 17.78 29.70
N ASN A 508 -2.86 18.51 30.60
CA ASN A 508 -1.51 18.17 31.10
C ASN A 508 -0.45 17.98 30.00
N ARG A 509 -0.52 18.74 28.90
CA ARG A 509 0.57 18.76 27.90
C ARG A 509 1.87 19.11 28.61
N PRO A 510 2.94 18.29 28.49
CA PRO A 510 4.18 18.54 29.25
C PRO A 510 4.80 19.90 28.88
N ALA A 511 5.25 20.65 29.90
CA ALA A 511 5.80 21.99 29.73
C ALA A 511 6.95 22.10 28.72
N LYS A 512 7.78 21.07 28.62
CA LYS A 512 8.86 20.97 27.64
C LYS A 512 8.41 21.05 26.17
N PHE A 513 7.12 20.80 25.90
CA PHE A 513 6.49 20.87 24.58
C PHE A 513 5.53 22.06 24.43
N MET A 514 5.53 22.98 25.39
CA MET A 514 4.81 24.26 25.35
C MET A 514 5.83 25.40 25.24
N LYS A 515 6.70 25.33 24.23
CA LYS A 515 7.87 26.23 24.10
C LYS A 515 7.50 27.67 23.72
N GLU A 516 6.41 27.81 22.95
CA GLU A 516 5.96 29.09 22.42
C GLU A 516 4.44 29.16 22.34
N ALA A 517 3.90 30.36 22.45
CA ALA A 517 2.48 30.61 22.25
C ALA A 517 2.13 30.63 20.75
N ILE A 518 0.88 30.32 20.42
CA ILE A 518 0.38 30.56 19.07
C ILE A 518 0.45 32.06 18.79
N ALA A 519 1.00 32.42 17.64
CA ALA A 519 1.24 33.83 17.27
C ALA A 519 -0.03 34.69 17.31
N ASP A 520 0.08 35.95 17.71
CA ASP A 520 -1.06 36.89 17.75
C ASP A 520 -1.49 37.35 16.34
N LYS A 521 -0.59 37.21 15.36
CA LYS A 521 -0.84 37.59 13.95
C LYS A 521 -0.61 36.41 13.05
N GLY A 522 -1.51 36.25 12.09
CA GLY A 522 -1.41 35.21 11.06
C GLY A 522 -0.21 35.35 10.13
N PRO A 523 -0.09 34.48 9.16
CA PRO A 523 -1.14 33.55 8.73
C PRO A 523 -1.32 32.34 9.64
N TYR A 524 -2.56 31.82 9.68
CA TYR A 524 -2.91 30.61 10.38
C TYR A 524 -3.33 29.53 9.39
N TYR A 525 -3.12 28.28 9.76
CA TYR A 525 -3.43 27.11 8.97
C TYR A 525 -4.29 26.12 9.76
N ILE A 526 -5.23 25.48 9.09
CA ILE A 526 -5.95 24.34 9.66
C ILE A 526 -5.84 23.15 8.71
N VAL A 527 -5.50 21.98 9.28
CA VAL A 527 -5.42 20.69 8.60
C VAL A 527 -6.29 19.69 9.33
N GLU A 528 -7.16 18.99 8.58
CA GLU A 528 -8.01 17.93 9.15
C GLU A 528 -7.23 16.72 9.60
N GLN A 529 -7.79 16.01 10.58
CA GLN A 529 -7.31 14.72 11.09
C GLN A 529 -8.47 13.76 11.25
N GLN A 530 -8.30 12.52 10.81
CA GLN A 530 -9.31 11.48 10.89
C GLN A 530 -8.68 10.13 11.25
N PRO A 531 -9.45 9.19 11.85
CA PRO A 531 -8.99 7.83 12.09
C PRO A 531 -8.60 7.15 10.78
N ARG A 532 -7.45 6.49 10.76
CA ARG A 532 -6.93 5.78 9.59
C ARG A 532 -6.36 4.42 9.94
N PHE A 533 -6.41 3.47 9.02
CA PHE A 533 -5.82 2.14 9.18
C PHE A 533 -5.19 1.65 7.89
N ALA A 534 -4.23 0.72 8.03
CA ALA A 534 -3.65 -0.02 6.91
C ALA A 534 -3.77 -1.53 7.11
N THR A 535 -3.87 -1.97 8.37
CA THR A 535 -3.82 -3.37 8.76
C THR A 535 -5.16 -3.79 9.35
N THR A 536 -5.76 -4.83 8.76
CA THR A 536 -6.86 -5.59 9.34
C THR A 536 -6.27 -6.66 10.26
N MET A 537 -6.86 -6.88 11.42
CA MET A 537 -6.36 -7.81 12.44
C MET A 537 -7.06 -9.16 12.40
N GLY A 538 -8.28 -9.21 11.85
CA GLY A 538 -9.05 -10.43 11.67
C GLY A 538 -8.66 -11.21 10.40
N GLY A 539 -9.22 -12.40 10.29
CA GLY A 539 -9.01 -13.28 9.15
C GLY A 539 -9.55 -14.68 9.40
N VAL A 540 -9.07 -15.64 8.61
CA VAL A 540 -9.42 -17.05 8.78
C VAL A 540 -8.81 -17.62 10.07
N VAL A 541 -9.56 -18.49 10.74
CA VAL A 541 -9.10 -19.19 11.96
C VAL A 541 -8.20 -20.35 11.55
N THR A 542 -7.12 -20.55 12.30
CA THR A 542 -6.19 -21.66 12.10
C THR A 542 -5.95 -22.44 13.40
N ASP A 543 -5.55 -23.69 13.26
CA ASP A 543 -4.97 -24.47 14.35
C ASP A 543 -3.48 -24.09 14.59
N MET A 544 -2.84 -24.76 15.54
CA MET A 544 -1.43 -24.53 15.87
C MET A 544 -0.45 -25.00 14.81
N ASN A 545 -0.90 -25.75 13.79
CA ASN A 545 -0.15 -26.15 12.61
C ASN A 545 -0.40 -25.22 11.41
N LEU A 546 -1.17 -24.14 11.63
CA LEU A 546 -1.62 -23.17 10.63
C LEU A 546 -2.56 -23.76 9.56
N ASN A 547 -3.22 -24.90 9.85
CA ASN A 547 -4.31 -25.39 9.00
C ASN A 547 -5.53 -24.51 9.21
N VAL A 548 -6.17 -24.12 8.11
CA VAL A 548 -7.42 -23.34 8.13
C VAL A 548 -8.55 -24.25 8.65
N LEU A 549 -9.29 -23.75 9.63
CA LEU A 549 -10.42 -24.44 10.25
C LEU A 549 -11.74 -24.04 9.60
N ASP A 550 -12.69 -24.97 9.58
CA ASP A 550 -14.09 -24.71 9.23
C ASP A 550 -14.98 -24.60 10.48
N GLU A 551 -16.29 -24.48 10.31
CA GLU A 551 -17.23 -24.33 11.42
C GLU A 551 -17.37 -25.61 12.29
N ASN A 552 -16.81 -26.73 11.86
CA ASN A 552 -16.92 -28.02 12.56
C ASN A 552 -15.70 -28.32 13.45
N ASN A 553 -14.68 -27.47 13.48
CA ASN A 553 -13.46 -27.64 14.28
C ASN A 553 -13.31 -26.60 15.39
#